data_974e94498d4cdcd64edcbf957ccbba6b
#
_entry.id   974e94498d4cdcd64edcbf957ccbba6b
#
_cell.length_a   1.000
_cell.length_b   1.000
_cell.length_c   1.000
_cell.angle_alpha   90.00
_cell.angle_beta   90.00
_cell.angle_gamma   90.00
#
_symmetry.space_group_name_H-M   'P 1'
#
loop_
_entity.id
_entity.type
_entity.pdbx_description
1 polymer ?
#
loop_
_entity_poly.entity_id
_entity_poly.type
_entity_poly.pdbx_seq_one_letter_code
_entity_poly.pdbx_strand_id
1 'polypeptide(L)'
;MKALVIIIFSILMNISAYAQITDSNKRTAIASFLSEMSECAVFYNIISQGTDNKGNKWEGGQKFKKLSENISMMSFNLAKEINMKAETLLAMMTGYAKDMGNQINHDAINIRILTNKHGQFCKKLAESPQDRLLFWMLKESR
;
A
#
# COMPACT_ATOMS: atom_id res chain seq x y z
N MET A 1 1.01 10.11 -47.48
CA MET A 1 -0.20 10.59 -46.77
C MET A 1 -1.01 9.49 -46.08
N LYS A 2 -1.19 8.28 -46.64
CA LYS A 2 -1.96 7.20 -45.99
C LYS A 2 -1.33 6.65 -44.68
N ALA A 3 0.00 6.59 -44.60
CA ALA A 3 0.69 6.10 -43.39
C ALA A 3 0.55 7.03 -42.18
N LEU A 4 0.51 8.35 -42.38
CA LEU A 4 0.38 9.36 -41.30
C LEU A 4 -1.00 9.30 -40.60
N VAL A 5 -2.05 9.01 -41.37
CA VAL A 5 -3.43 8.90 -40.85
C VAL A 5 -3.59 7.69 -39.94
N ILE A 6 -2.91 6.56 -40.23
CA ILE A 6 -2.98 5.33 -39.43
C ILE A 6 -2.29 5.54 -38.07
N ILE A 7 -1.17 6.27 -38.03
CA ILE A 7 -0.43 6.54 -36.78
C ILE A 7 -1.25 7.44 -35.87
N ILE A 8 -1.89 8.49 -36.41
CA ILE A 8 -2.76 9.40 -35.63
C ILE A 8 -3.97 8.64 -35.05
N PHE A 9 -4.55 7.73 -35.83
CA PHE A 9 -5.71 6.94 -35.35
C PHE A 9 -5.32 5.96 -34.24
N SER A 10 -4.13 5.36 -34.29
CA SER A 10 -3.58 4.47 -33.25
C SER A 10 -3.29 5.22 -31.93
N ILE A 11 -2.84 6.48 -32.01
CA ILE A 11 -2.57 7.30 -30.84
C ILE A 11 -3.90 7.74 -30.18
N LEU A 12 -4.92 8.07 -30.97
CA LEU A 12 -6.24 8.45 -30.47
C LEU A 12 -6.98 7.28 -29.78
N MET A 13 -6.79 6.05 -30.25
CA MET A 13 -7.37 4.86 -29.60
C MET A 13 -6.76 4.57 -28.22
N ASN A 14 -5.47 4.88 -28.02
CA ASN A 14 -4.82 4.70 -26.71
C ASN A 14 -5.24 5.76 -25.67
N ILE A 15 -5.59 6.97 -26.09
CA ILE A 15 -6.08 8.04 -25.19
C ILE A 15 -7.50 7.72 -24.69
N SER A 16 -8.32 7.02 -25.45
CA SER A 16 -9.69 6.66 -25.06
C SER A 16 -9.74 5.65 -23.92
N ALA A 17 -8.73 4.78 -23.75
CA ALA A 17 -8.66 3.85 -22.63
C ALA A 17 -8.37 4.54 -21.28
N TYR A 18 -7.67 5.66 -21.29
CA TYR A 18 -7.40 6.45 -20.07
C TYR A 18 -8.57 7.40 -19.70
N ALA A 19 -9.44 7.72 -20.63
CA ALA A 19 -10.53 8.70 -20.44
C ALA A 19 -11.79 8.12 -19.75
N GLN A 20 -11.80 6.84 -19.37
CA GLN A 20 -12.98 6.18 -18.78
C GLN A 20 -12.87 5.89 -17.28
N ILE A 21 -11.83 6.34 -16.61
CA ILE A 21 -11.78 6.22 -15.14
C ILE A 21 -12.73 7.27 -14.58
N THR A 22 -13.92 6.84 -14.18
CA THR A 22 -14.88 7.71 -13.48
C THR A 22 -14.29 8.12 -12.13
N ASP A 23 -14.74 9.25 -11.58
CA ASP A 23 -14.34 9.67 -10.24
C ASP A 23 -14.64 8.60 -9.18
N SER A 24 -15.72 7.84 -9.36
CA SER A 24 -16.08 6.71 -8.50
C SER A 24 -15.03 5.60 -8.56
N ASN A 25 -14.64 5.17 -9.75
CA ASN A 25 -13.64 4.11 -9.95
C ASN A 25 -12.27 4.54 -9.41
N LYS A 26 -11.88 5.80 -9.62
CA LYS A 26 -10.66 6.37 -9.05
C LYS A 26 -10.68 6.32 -7.52
N ARG A 27 -11.79 6.72 -6.90
CA ARG A 27 -11.94 6.67 -5.42
C ARG A 27 -11.86 5.24 -4.90
N THR A 28 -12.49 4.28 -5.57
CA THR A 28 -12.45 2.85 -5.19
C THR A 28 -11.02 2.31 -5.31
N ALA A 29 -10.32 2.61 -6.40
CA ALA A 29 -8.92 2.21 -6.60
C ALA A 29 -8.01 2.76 -5.50
N ILE A 30 -8.15 4.05 -5.18
CA ILE A 30 -7.37 4.70 -4.12
C ILE A 30 -7.71 4.08 -2.76
N ALA A 31 -8.99 3.82 -2.46
CA ALA A 31 -9.39 3.19 -1.19
C ALA A 31 -8.79 1.77 -1.04
N SER A 32 -8.80 0.97 -2.10
CA SER A 32 -8.18 -0.35 -2.11
C SER A 32 -6.67 -0.29 -1.89
N PHE A 33 -6.00 0.66 -2.55
CA PHE A 33 -4.57 0.89 -2.37
C PHE A 33 -4.25 1.39 -0.95
N LEU A 34 -5.08 2.27 -0.37
CA LEU A 34 -4.93 2.73 1.02
C LEU A 34 -5.04 1.60 2.03
N SER A 35 -5.90 0.60 1.77
CA SER A 35 -6.00 -0.61 2.60
C SER A 35 -4.67 -1.36 2.64
N GLU A 36 -4.05 -1.59 1.48
CA GLU A 36 -2.75 -2.26 1.37
C GLU A 36 -1.61 -1.44 1.99
N MET A 37 -1.61 -0.13 1.79
CA MET A 37 -0.63 0.77 2.43
C MET A 37 -0.75 0.74 3.95
N SER A 38 -1.98 0.74 4.48
CA SER A 38 -2.25 0.66 5.91
C SER A 38 -1.75 -0.65 6.50
N GLU A 39 -1.99 -1.78 5.82
CA GLU A 39 -1.47 -3.09 6.20
C GLU A 39 0.06 -3.07 6.27
N CYS A 40 0.73 -2.53 5.24
CA CYS A 40 2.19 -2.50 5.20
C CYS A 40 2.81 -1.49 6.19
N ALA A 41 2.16 -0.35 6.44
CA ALA A 41 2.60 0.57 7.47
C ALA A 41 2.59 -0.08 8.85
N VAL A 42 1.52 -0.79 9.18
CA VAL A 42 1.38 -1.53 10.44
C VAL A 42 2.40 -2.66 10.52
N PHE A 43 2.56 -3.44 9.45
CA PHE A 43 3.56 -4.50 9.36
C PHE A 43 4.96 -3.96 9.68
N TYR A 44 5.41 -2.89 9.02
CA TYR A 44 6.72 -2.30 9.28
C TYR A 44 6.85 -1.71 10.69
N ASN A 45 5.77 -1.16 11.25
CA ASN A 45 5.78 -0.69 12.63
C ASN A 45 6.01 -1.86 13.61
N ILE A 46 5.30 -2.98 13.44
CA ILE A 46 5.42 -4.14 14.33
C ILE A 46 6.82 -4.74 14.21
N ILE A 47 7.33 -4.99 12.99
CA ILE A 47 8.67 -5.57 12.84
C ILE A 47 9.78 -4.64 13.29
N SER A 48 9.56 -3.32 13.33
CA SER A 48 10.52 -2.36 13.88
C SER A 48 10.76 -2.55 15.38
N GLN A 49 9.80 -3.15 16.08
CA GLN A 49 9.83 -3.43 17.51
C GLN A 49 10.37 -4.85 17.82
N GLY A 50 10.68 -5.62 16.77
CA GLY A 50 11.17 -6.98 16.89
C GLY A 50 12.48 -7.09 17.68
N THR A 51 12.62 -8.21 18.36
CA THR A 51 13.82 -8.57 19.10
C THR A 51 14.35 -9.91 18.60
N ASP A 52 15.65 -10.15 18.81
CA ASP A 52 16.24 -11.46 18.63
C ASP A 52 15.82 -12.43 19.77
N ASN A 53 16.22 -13.69 19.66
CA ASN A 53 15.92 -14.71 20.69
C ASN A 53 16.55 -14.40 22.07
N LYS A 54 17.38 -13.36 22.18
CA LYS A 54 18.01 -12.89 23.43
C LYS A 54 17.37 -11.62 23.96
N GLY A 55 16.31 -11.10 23.29
CA GLY A 55 15.64 -9.86 23.66
C GLY A 55 16.34 -8.58 23.18
N ASN A 56 17.40 -8.68 22.36
CA ASN A 56 18.05 -7.50 21.81
C ASN A 56 17.23 -6.93 20.64
N LYS A 57 17.10 -5.62 20.56
CA LYS A 57 16.44 -4.94 19.43
C LYS A 57 17.21 -5.21 18.13
N TRP A 58 16.48 -5.45 17.06
CA TRP A 58 17.07 -5.56 15.73
C TRP A 58 17.77 -4.28 15.29
N GLU A 59 18.99 -4.39 14.77
CA GLU A 59 19.70 -3.25 14.19
C GLU A 59 18.92 -2.56 13.06
N GLY A 60 18.12 -3.34 12.30
CA GLY A 60 17.24 -2.85 11.24
C GLY A 60 15.97 -2.15 11.73
N GLY A 61 15.66 -2.15 13.02
CA GLY A 61 14.40 -1.63 13.56
C GLY A 61 14.12 -0.18 13.17
N GLN A 62 15.13 0.69 13.22
CA GLN A 62 15.01 2.10 12.83
C GLN A 62 14.65 2.28 11.34
N LYS A 63 15.21 1.45 10.46
CA LYS A 63 14.87 1.46 9.03
C LYS A 63 13.42 1.09 8.80
N PHE A 64 12.91 0.07 9.46
CA PHE A 64 11.52 -0.36 9.36
C PHE A 64 10.56 0.67 9.97
N LYS A 65 10.92 1.29 11.09
CA LYS A 65 10.17 2.39 11.67
C LYS A 65 10.01 3.54 10.68
N LYS A 66 11.10 3.97 10.04
CA LYS A 66 11.08 5.02 9.03
C LYS A 66 10.24 4.64 7.81
N LEU A 67 10.27 3.39 7.35
CA LEU A 67 9.38 2.90 6.28
C LEU A 67 7.91 2.98 6.70
N SER A 68 7.57 2.54 7.91
CA SER A 68 6.20 2.67 8.44
C SER A 68 5.73 4.12 8.45
N GLU A 69 6.55 5.03 8.96
CA GLU A 69 6.24 6.47 9.03
C GLU A 69 6.01 7.06 7.63
N ASN A 70 6.87 6.75 6.67
CA ASN A 70 6.76 7.23 5.29
C ASN A 70 5.47 6.72 4.62
N ILE A 71 5.17 5.41 4.73
CA ILE A 71 3.96 4.83 4.15
C ILE A 71 2.72 5.42 4.81
N SER A 72 2.72 5.59 6.14
CA SER A 72 1.61 6.23 6.86
C SER A 72 1.39 7.66 6.38
N MET A 73 2.43 8.46 6.25
CA MET A 73 2.33 9.84 5.76
C MET A 73 1.77 9.89 4.33
N MET A 74 2.24 9.02 3.43
CA MET A 74 1.69 8.88 2.08
C MET A 74 0.22 8.48 2.11
N SER A 75 -0.16 7.56 3.00
CA SER A 75 -1.56 7.12 3.16
C SER A 75 -2.47 8.27 3.60
N PHE A 76 -2.05 9.08 4.57
CA PHE A 76 -2.83 10.25 5.01
C PHE A 76 -2.99 11.30 3.91
N ASN A 77 -1.94 11.53 3.10
CA ASN A 77 -2.03 12.47 1.98
C ASN A 77 -2.99 11.96 0.91
N LEU A 78 -2.90 10.68 0.54
CA LEU A 78 -3.76 10.09 -0.47
C LEU A 78 -5.22 9.97 -0.01
N ALA A 79 -5.46 9.71 1.27
CA ALA A 79 -6.81 9.68 1.87
C ALA A 79 -7.52 11.02 1.72
N LYS A 80 -6.81 12.14 1.84
CA LYS A 80 -7.37 13.49 1.63
C LYS A 80 -7.87 13.68 0.20
N GLU A 81 -7.20 13.12 -0.81
CA GLU A 81 -7.61 13.25 -2.21
C GLU A 81 -8.98 12.64 -2.50
N ILE A 82 -9.38 11.63 -1.73
CA ILE A 82 -10.70 10.99 -1.85
C ILE A 82 -11.68 11.42 -0.74
N ASN A 83 -11.34 12.45 0.03
CA ASN A 83 -12.11 12.92 1.18
C ASN A 83 -12.39 11.82 2.23
N MET A 84 -11.45 10.88 2.41
CA MET A 84 -11.52 9.90 3.49
C MET A 84 -11.14 10.57 4.81
N LYS A 85 -11.97 10.36 5.83
CA LYS A 85 -11.70 10.89 7.18
C LYS A 85 -10.47 10.21 7.78
N ALA A 86 -9.67 10.97 8.52
CA ALA A 86 -8.48 10.44 9.21
C ALA A 86 -8.83 9.30 10.18
N GLU A 87 -9.99 9.40 10.84
CA GLU A 87 -10.48 8.38 11.75
C GLU A 87 -10.74 7.04 11.03
N THR A 88 -11.22 7.08 9.78
CA THR A 88 -11.43 5.87 8.98
C THR A 88 -10.11 5.18 8.66
N LEU A 89 -9.09 5.96 8.27
CA LEU A 89 -7.75 5.41 7.99
C LEU A 89 -7.11 4.84 9.26
N LEU A 90 -7.23 5.55 10.40
CA LEU A 90 -6.74 5.07 11.69
C LEU A 90 -7.47 3.81 12.15
N ALA A 91 -8.78 3.72 11.96
CA ALA A 91 -9.55 2.50 12.28
C ALA A 91 -9.06 1.30 11.45
N MET A 92 -8.74 1.51 10.16
CA MET A 92 -8.17 0.50 9.27
C MET A 92 -6.81 0.01 9.79
N MET A 93 -5.91 0.93 10.12
CA MET A 93 -4.59 0.61 10.69
C MET A 93 -4.72 -0.11 12.04
N THR A 94 -5.65 0.30 12.88
CA THR A 94 -5.92 -0.37 14.17
C THR A 94 -6.42 -1.79 13.97
N GLY A 95 -7.28 -2.03 12.99
CA GLY A 95 -7.73 -3.38 12.61
C GLY A 95 -6.56 -4.28 12.22
N TYR A 96 -5.69 -3.81 11.33
CA TYR A 96 -4.49 -4.56 10.95
C TYR A 96 -3.53 -4.80 12.11
N ALA A 97 -3.34 -3.82 13.01
CA ALA A 97 -2.49 -3.98 14.17
C ALA A 97 -3.01 -5.07 15.12
N LYS A 98 -4.33 -5.11 15.32
CA LYS A 98 -4.98 -6.15 16.12
C LYS A 98 -4.82 -7.53 15.47
N ASP A 99 -5.08 -7.64 14.18
CA ASP A 99 -4.99 -8.91 13.45
C ASP A 99 -3.56 -9.45 13.43
N MET A 100 -2.58 -8.60 13.18
CA MET A 100 -1.17 -8.99 13.18
C MET A 100 -0.68 -9.32 14.59
N GLY A 101 -1.11 -8.55 15.61
CA GLY A 101 -0.82 -8.85 17.00
C GLY A 101 -1.33 -10.24 17.40
N ASN A 102 -2.54 -10.59 17.01
CA ASN A 102 -3.11 -11.92 17.25
C ASN A 102 -2.34 -13.02 16.53
N GLN A 103 -1.87 -12.81 15.30
CA GLN A 103 -1.09 -13.79 14.53
C GLN A 103 0.22 -14.16 15.23
N ILE A 104 0.82 -13.25 15.96
CA ILE A 104 2.05 -13.48 16.71
C ILE A 104 1.82 -13.73 18.21
N ASN A 105 0.56 -13.90 18.65
CA ASN A 105 0.18 -14.02 20.06
C ASN A 105 0.72 -12.86 20.93
N HIS A 106 0.80 -11.65 20.36
CA HIS A 106 1.40 -10.47 21.00
C HIS A 106 2.84 -10.64 21.47
N ASP A 107 3.57 -11.61 20.90
CA ASP A 107 4.97 -11.92 21.23
C ASP A 107 5.90 -11.54 20.08
N ALA A 108 6.82 -10.62 20.33
CA ALA A 108 7.79 -10.15 19.35
C ALA A 108 8.74 -11.26 18.82
N ILE A 109 8.91 -12.36 19.53
CA ILE A 109 9.69 -13.53 19.08
C ILE A 109 9.03 -14.17 17.85
N ASN A 110 7.71 -14.11 17.76
CA ASN A 110 6.93 -14.71 16.67
C ASN A 110 6.85 -13.83 15.40
N ILE A 111 7.56 -12.73 15.36
CA ILE A 111 7.53 -11.75 14.25
C ILE A 111 7.85 -12.37 12.88
N ARG A 112 8.58 -13.48 12.87
CA ARG A 112 8.87 -14.25 11.65
C ARG A 112 7.62 -14.73 10.93
N ILE A 113 6.51 -14.96 11.65
CA ILE A 113 5.21 -15.31 11.05
C ILE A 113 4.74 -14.19 10.15
N LEU A 114 4.79 -12.93 10.61
CA LEU A 114 4.41 -11.78 9.83
C LEU A 114 5.36 -11.53 8.65
N THR A 115 6.66 -11.70 8.87
CA THR A 115 7.65 -11.52 7.81
C THR A 115 7.44 -12.50 6.66
N ASN A 116 7.13 -13.75 6.97
CA ASN A 116 6.83 -14.75 5.94
C ASN A 116 5.54 -14.44 5.19
N LYS A 117 4.52 -13.92 5.87
CA LYS A 117 3.20 -13.66 5.28
C LYS A 117 3.14 -12.36 4.49
N HIS A 118 3.68 -11.27 5.04
CA HIS A 118 3.52 -9.92 4.51
C HIS A 118 4.79 -9.33 3.89
N GLY A 119 5.97 -9.86 4.26
CA GLY A 119 7.26 -9.24 3.96
C GLY A 119 7.51 -9.00 2.48
N GLN A 120 7.27 -10.00 1.62
CA GLN A 120 7.50 -9.86 0.18
C GLN A 120 6.55 -8.87 -0.47
N PHE A 121 5.29 -8.90 -0.09
CA PHE A 121 4.28 -7.99 -0.60
C PHE A 121 4.58 -6.55 -0.19
N CYS A 122 4.79 -6.29 1.10
CA CYS A 122 5.07 -4.95 1.61
C CYS A 122 6.42 -4.39 1.10
N LYS A 123 7.41 -5.25 0.86
CA LYS A 123 8.66 -4.84 0.20
C LYS A 123 8.38 -4.29 -1.20
N LYS A 124 7.64 -5.02 -2.04
CA LYS A 124 7.29 -4.58 -3.40
C LYS A 124 6.48 -3.28 -3.38
N LEU A 125 5.51 -3.18 -2.47
CA LEU A 125 4.71 -1.96 -2.33
C LEU A 125 5.57 -0.75 -1.92
N ALA A 126 6.52 -0.92 -1.02
CA ALA A 126 7.44 0.14 -0.60
C ALA A 126 8.43 0.55 -1.70
N GLU A 127 8.86 -0.39 -2.55
CA GLU A 127 9.78 -0.13 -3.66
C GLU A 127 9.11 0.55 -4.85
N SER A 128 7.86 0.21 -5.15
CA SER A 128 7.11 0.70 -6.33
C SER A 128 5.64 0.96 -6.01
N PRO A 129 5.32 1.94 -5.14
CA PRO A 129 3.93 2.22 -4.76
C PRO A 129 3.08 2.68 -5.94
N GLN A 130 3.69 3.37 -6.93
CA GLN A 130 3.01 3.84 -8.14
C GLN A 130 2.50 2.69 -8.99
N ASP A 131 3.28 1.62 -9.15
CA ASP A 131 2.88 0.45 -9.94
C ASP A 131 1.68 -0.24 -9.28
N ARG A 132 1.65 -0.27 -7.94
CA ARG A 132 0.54 -0.85 -7.22
C ARG A 132 -0.73 -0.01 -7.30
N LEU A 133 -0.62 1.31 -7.23
CA LEU A 133 -1.74 2.22 -7.47
C LEU A 133 -2.27 2.08 -8.89
N LEU A 134 -1.39 2.01 -9.89
CA LEU A 134 -1.78 1.81 -11.29
C LEU A 134 -2.52 0.48 -11.48
N PHE A 135 -2.07 -0.59 -10.83
CA PHE A 135 -2.78 -1.87 -10.85
C PHE A 135 -4.23 -1.71 -10.39
N TRP A 136 -4.50 -1.00 -9.29
CA TRP A 136 -5.84 -0.76 -8.80
C TRP A 136 -6.65 0.12 -9.75
N MET A 137 -6.05 1.19 -10.31
CA MET A 137 -6.71 2.03 -11.30
C MET A 137 -7.18 1.24 -12.52
N LEU A 138 -6.31 0.36 -13.05
CA LEU A 138 -6.66 -0.48 -14.21
C LEU A 138 -7.69 -1.56 -13.86
N LYS A 139 -7.68 -2.07 -12.64
CA LYS A 139 -8.63 -3.08 -12.18
C LYS A 139 -10.05 -2.51 -12.07
N GLU A 140 -10.18 -1.32 -11.48
CA GLU A 140 -11.48 -0.69 -11.26
C GLU A 140 -12.03 0.02 -12.52
N SER A 141 -11.25 0.12 -13.59
CA SER A 141 -11.69 0.68 -14.88
C SER A 141 -12.35 -0.35 -15.82
N ARG A 142 -12.40 -1.62 -15.43
CA ARG A 142 -13.01 -2.71 -16.21
C ARG A 142 -14.45 -2.94 -15.81
#